data_0a4a16c02da03dd88a36710c61b6dde7
#
_entry.id   0a4a16c02da03dd88a36710c61b6dde7
#
_cell.length_a   1.000
_cell.length_b   1.000
_cell.length_c   1.000
_cell.angle_alpha   90.00
_cell.angle_beta   90.00
_cell.angle_gamma   90.00
#
_symmetry.space_group_name_H-M   'P 1'
#
loop_
_entity.id
_entity.type
_entity.pdbx_description
1 polymer ?
#
loop_
_entity_poly.entity_id
_entity_poly.type
_entity_poly.pdbx_seq_one_letter_code
_entity_poly.pdbx_strand_id
1 'polypeptide(L)'
;MKMATMKSGLGALALLPGLAMAAPAVADKADNAFMMICTALVLFMTIPGIALFYGGLIRGKNVLSMLTQVIVTFGLVCVLWVIYGYTLAFGTGGSFFGSFDWVMLKNIELKALMGTFYQYIHVAFQGSFACITVGLIVGALAERIRFSAVLIFVVVWMTLSYVPIAHMVWGGGLLATHGALDFAGGTVVHINAAVAGLVGAYMMGKRVGFGKEAFKPHNLPMVFTGTAILYVGWFGFNAGSASAANEIAALAFVNTVVATAAAILAWTFGEWALRGKPSLLGACSGAIAGLVGVTPACGYIGVGGALIVGIASGLAGIWGVTALKRWLRVDDPCDVFGVHGVCGIVGCILTGIFAATSLGGVGYAEGVTMGHQLLVQLESIDITVVWSGVVAFIGYKVADMTVGLRVPEEQEREGLDVNSHGENAYNA
;
A
#
# COMPACT_ATOMS: atom_id res chain seq x y z
N MET A 1 -89.74 11.74 -11.71
CA MET A 1 -89.00 10.95 -10.78
C MET A 1 -87.61 10.56 -11.44
N LYS A 2 -86.64 11.38 -11.21
CA LYS A 2 -85.24 11.10 -11.71
C LYS A 2 -84.27 11.30 -10.54
N MET A 3 -83.65 10.23 -10.09
CA MET A 3 -82.64 10.25 -9.06
C MET A 3 -81.33 10.87 -9.64
N ALA A 4 -80.82 11.86 -8.91
CA ALA A 4 -79.49 12.43 -9.19
C ALA A 4 -78.42 11.64 -8.41
N THR A 5 -77.51 11.11 -9.09
CA THR A 5 -76.28 10.43 -8.55
C THR A 5 -75.24 11.51 -8.23
N MET A 6 -74.90 11.66 -6.97
CA MET A 6 -73.76 12.44 -6.47
C MET A 6 -72.44 11.61 -6.72
N LYS A 7 -71.55 12.15 -7.50
CA LYS A 7 -70.14 11.62 -7.61
C LYS A 7 -69.33 12.23 -6.48
N SER A 8 -68.94 11.41 -5.52
CA SER A 8 -67.93 11.72 -4.51
C SER A 8 -66.53 11.67 -5.13
N GLY A 9 -65.87 12.81 -5.25
CA GLY A 9 -64.43 12.88 -5.60
C GLY A 9 -63.57 12.53 -4.38
N LEU A 10 -62.92 11.38 -4.40
CA LEU A 10 -61.80 11.08 -3.50
C LEU A 10 -60.57 11.81 -4.03
N GLY A 11 -60.13 12.83 -3.31
CA GLY A 11 -58.80 13.43 -3.49
C GLY A 11 -57.73 12.44 -3.07
N ALA A 12 -56.88 12.02 -4.01
CA ALA A 12 -55.67 11.24 -3.73
C ALA A 12 -54.68 12.16 -3.02
N LEU A 13 -54.52 11.96 -1.71
CA LEU A 13 -53.41 12.53 -0.94
C LEU A 13 -52.15 11.79 -1.36
N ALA A 14 -51.33 12.42 -2.20
CA ALA A 14 -49.98 11.92 -2.53
C ALA A 14 -49.13 11.96 -1.25
N LEU A 15 -48.91 10.81 -0.66
CA LEU A 15 -47.89 10.61 0.37
C LEU A 15 -46.51 10.81 -0.32
N LEU A 16 -45.93 12.01 -0.14
CA LEU A 16 -44.51 12.22 -0.38
C LEU A 16 -43.74 11.25 0.54
N PRO A 17 -42.80 10.43 0.02
CA PRO A 17 -41.90 9.68 0.89
C PRO A 17 -41.16 10.70 1.73
N GLY A 18 -41.39 10.67 3.04
CA GLY A 18 -40.62 11.47 3.98
C GLY A 18 -39.14 11.13 3.77
N LEU A 19 -38.32 12.14 3.50
CA LEU A 19 -36.89 12.06 3.61
C LEU A 19 -36.62 11.62 5.05
N ALA A 20 -36.36 10.31 5.23
CA ALA A 20 -35.79 9.83 6.47
C ALA A 20 -34.42 10.49 6.57
N MET A 21 -34.33 11.56 7.33
CA MET A 21 -33.03 12.12 7.72
C MET A 21 -32.32 11.01 8.47
N ALA A 22 -31.24 10.52 7.89
CA ALA A 22 -30.34 9.58 8.59
C ALA A 22 -30.02 10.20 9.96
N ALA A 23 -30.18 9.41 11.02
CA ALA A 23 -29.79 9.86 12.35
C ALA A 23 -28.32 10.33 12.30
N PRO A 24 -27.98 11.42 13.01
CA PRO A 24 -26.61 11.89 13.02
C PRO A 24 -25.67 10.76 13.47
N ALA A 25 -24.56 10.59 12.76
CA ALA A 25 -23.58 9.58 13.10
C ALA A 25 -23.13 9.78 14.56
N VAL A 26 -23.14 8.70 15.32
CA VAL A 26 -22.72 8.71 16.74
C VAL A 26 -21.39 7.96 16.84
N ALA A 27 -20.47 8.53 17.61
CA ALA A 27 -19.18 7.89 17.83
C ALA A 27 -19.34 6.53 18.55
N ASP A 28 -18.85 5.46 17.92
CA ASP A 28 -18.81 4.14 18.53
C ASP A 28 -17.49 3.93 19.26
N LYS A 29 -17.54 3.46 20.51
CA LYS A 29 -16.34 3.29 21.35
C LYS A 29 -15.47 2.12 20.88
N ALA A 30 -16.10 1.04 20.38
CA ALA A 30 -15.37 -0.12 19.88
C ALA A 30 -14.63 0.23 18.59
N ASP A 31 -15.29 0.94 17.66
CA ASP A 31 -14.66 1.40 16.41
C ASP A 31 -13.49 2.37 16.68
N ASN A 32 -13.64 3.30 17.62
CA ASN A 32 -12.55 4.18 18.01
C ASN A 32 -11.35 3.40 18.57
N ALA A 33 -11.60 2.46 19.49
CA ALA A 33 -10.53 1.62 20.07
C ALA A 33 -9.88 0.74 19.00
N PHE A 34 -10.68 0.09 18.15
CA PHE A 34 -10.22 -0.73 17.04
C PHE A 34 -9.33 0.06 16.08
N MET A 35 -9.77 1.22 15.63
CA MET A 35 -9.01 2.05 14.69
C MET A 35 -7.72 2.62 15.28
N MET A 36 -7.70 2.97 16.58
CA MET A 36 -6.46 3.35 17.26
C MET A 36 -5.46 2.20 17.33
N ILE A 37 -5.91 0.98 17.64
CA ILE A 37 -5.06 -0.22 17.67
C ILE A 37 -4.56 -0.54 16.25
N CYS A 38 -5.43 -0.51 15.24
CA CYS A 38 -5.03 -0.72 13.84
C CYS A 38 -3.98 0.30 13.40
N THR A 39 -4.15 1.57 13.75
CA THR A 39 -3.16 2.62 13.47
C THR A 39 -1.81 2.30 14.12
N ALA A 40 -1.81 1.92 15.41
CA ALA A 40 -0.58 1.55 16.11
C ALA A 40 0.12 0.35 15.46
N LEU A 41 -0.63 -0.65 15.00
CA LEU A 41 -0.10 -1.81 14.28
C LEU A 41 0.54 -1.42 12.95
N VAL A 42 -0.06 -0.48 12.18
CA VAL A 42 0.53 0.00 10.92
C VAL A 42 1.78 0.83 11.19
N LEU A 43 1.82 1.64 12.23
CA LEU A 43 3.04 2.34 12.65
C LEU A 43 4.14 1.36 13.05
N PHE A 44 3.79 0.30 13.79
CA PHE A 44 4.72 -0.75 14.20
C PHE A 44 5.28 -1.54 13.01
N MET A 45 4.48 -1.85 11.98
CA MET A 45 5.01 -2.48 10.78
C MET A 45 5.87 -1.54 9.95
N THR A 46 5.59 -0.23 9.96
CA THR A 46 6.33 0.75 9.17
C THR A 46 7.72 1.00 9.73
N ILE A 47 7.84 1.36 11.00
CA ILE A 47 9.12 1.77 11.59
C ILE A 47 10.02 0.55 11.82
N PRO A 48 9.74 -0.37 12.76
CA PRO A 48 10.64 -1.50 12.96
C PRO A 48 10.48 -2.59 11.88
N GLY A 49 9.27 -2.83 11.36
CA GLY A 49 9.02 -3.93 10.43
C GLY A 49 9.81 -3.80 9.14
N ILE A 50 9.61 -2.72 8.37
CA ILE A 50 10.33 -2.48 7.11
C ILE A 50 11.82 -2.26 7.37
N ALA A 51 12.18 -1.48 8.41
CA ALA A 51 13.58 -1.20 8.72
C ALA A 51 14.38 -2.49 8.94
N LEU A 52 13.86 -3.42 9.76
CA LEU A 52 14.53 -4.69 10.02
C LEU A 52 14.48 -5.63 8.82
N PHE A 53 13.36 -5.68 8.10
CA PHE A 53 13.25 -6.51 6.90
C PHE A 53 14.26 -6.11 5.84
N TYR A 54 14.28 -4.83 5.44
CA TYR A 54 15.22 -4.32 4.45
C TYR A 54 16.65 -4.25 4.99
N GLY A 55 16.82 -3.82 6.24
CA GLY A 55 18.12 -3.78 6.89
C GLY A 55 18.82 -5.13 6.87
N GLY A 56 18.09 -6.23 7.12
CA GLY A 56 18.64 -7.59 7.06
C GLY A 56 18.95 -8.08 5.65
N LEU A 57 18.25 -7.58 4.61
CA LEU A 57 18.43 -7.98 3.20
C LEU A 57 19.68 -7.39 2.56
N ILE A 58 20.07 -6.19 2.93
CA ILE A 58 21.22 -5.47 2.35
C ILE A 58 22.54 -5.85 3.03
N ARG A 59 23.65 -5.34 2.52
CA ARG A 59 24.98 -5.57 3.12
C ARG A 59 25.12 -4.83 4.46
N GLY A 60 25.80 -5.45 5.45
CA GLY A 60 25.93 -4.95 6.82
C GLY A 60 26.50 -3.53 6.95
N LYS A 61 27.33 -3.09 6.01
CA LYS A 61 27.91 -1.74 5.93
C LYS A 61 26.94 -0.62 5.47
N ASN A 62 25.67 -0.97 5.20
CA ASN A 62 24.63 -0.06 4.74
C ASN A 62 23.37 -0.16 5.61
N VAL A 63 23.39 -0.94 6.68
CA VAL A 63 22.18 -1.23 7.49
C VAL A 63 21.67 0.02 8.19
N LEU A 64 22.54 0.82 8.80
CA LEU A 64 22.13 2.07 9.46
C LEU A 64 21.62 3.10 8.46
N SER A 65 22.21 3.17 7.28
CA SER A 65 21.71 3.99 6.20
C SER A 65 20.27 3.62 5.82
N MET A 66 19.95 2.33 5.73
CA MET A 66 18.58 1.87 5.48
C MET A 66 17.63 2.25 6.61
N LEU A 67 18.00 1.97 7.86
CA LEU A 67 17.19 2.29 9.03
C LEU A 67 16.92 3.80 9.13
N THR A 68 17.96 4.61 8.88
CA THR A 68 17.87 6.08 8.87
C THR A 68 16.94 6.57 7.76
N GLN A 69 17.04 6.02 6.56
CA GLN A 69 16.13 6.37 5.47
C GLN A 69 14.66 6.05 5.84
N VAL A 70 14.39 4.89 6.42
CA VAL A 70 13.02 4.52 6.85
C VAL A 70 12.48 5.49 7.90
N ILE A 71 13.22 5.72 8.99
CA ILE A 71 12.71 6.56 10.10
C ILE A 71 12.61 8.03 9.72
N VAL A 72 13.55 8.58 8.94
CA VAL A 72 13.52 9.99 8.57
C VAL A 72 12.47 10.26 7.49
N THR A 73 12.31 9.37 6.50
CA THR A 73 11.22 9.52 5.51
C THR A 73 9.85 9.37 6.17
N PHE A 74 9.69 8.48 7.15
CA PHE A 74 8.51 8.39 7.99
C PHE A 74 8.20 9.74 8.65
N GLY A 75 9.17 10.34 9.35
CA GLY A 75 8.98 11.64 10.00
C GLY A 75 8.63 12.76 9.01
N LEU A 76 9.32 12.80 7.86
CA LEU A 76 9.05 13.78 6.80
C LEU A 76 7.61 13.65 6.28
N VAL A 77 7.17 12.43 5.95
CA VAL A 77 5.82 12.18 5.44
C VAL A 77 4.76 12.52 6.48
N CYS A 78 4.95 12.19 7.77
CA CYS A 78 4.04 12.58 8.83
C CYS A 78 3.82 14.11 8.88
N VAL A 79 4.89 14.88 8.77
CA VAL A 79 4.82 16.35 8.77
C VAL A 79 4.07 16.87 7.54
N LEU A 80 4.43 16.40 6.35
CA LEU A 80 3.77 16.80 5.11
C LEU A 80 2.30 16.39 5.08
N TRP A 81 1.98 15.22 5.66
CA TRP A 81 0.62 14.71 5.77
C TRP A 81 -0.28 15.64 6.57
N VAL A 82 0.19 16.13 7.71
CA VAL A 82 -0.53 17.10 8.55
C VAL A 82 -0.64 18.47 7.87
N ILE A 83 0.42 18.92 7.21
CA ILE A 83 0.43 20.25 6.58
C ILE A 83 -0.58 20.31 5.44
N TYR A 84 -0.54 19.35 4.49
CA TYR A 84 -1.41 19.39 3.30
C TYR A 84 -1.84 18.01 2.78
N GLY A 85 -1.13 16.93 3.11
CA GLY A 85 -1.37 15.62 2.51
C GLY A 85 -2.78 15.11 2.78
N TYR A 86 -3.23 15.19 4.04
CA TYR A 86 -4.56 14.71 4.43
C TYR A 86 -5.67 15.46 3.71
N THR A 87 -5.63 16.78 3.66
CA THR A 87 -6.69 17.58 3.03
C THR A 87 -6.77 17.34 1.52
N LEU A 88 -5.61 17.20 0.85
CA LEU A 88 -5.57 16.91 -0.58
C LEU A 88 -5.97 15.46 -0.93
N ALA A 89 -5.79 14.50 0.01
CA ALA A 89 -6.20 13.12 -0.20
C ALA A 89 -7.68 12.89 0.14
N PHE A 90 -8.22 13.50 1.20
CA PHE A 90 -9.53 13.17 1.75
C PHE A 90 -10.50 14.35 1.86
N GLY A 91 -10.06 15.58 1.56
CA GLY A 91 -10.94 16.73 1.44
C GLY A 91 -11.90 16.60 0.25
N THR A 92 -13.05 17.27 0.33
CA THR A 92 -13.99 17.35 -0.80
C THR A 92 -13.30 18.01 -1.99
N GLY A 93 -13.29 17.36 -3.16
CA GLY A 93 -12.51 17.90 -4.28
C GLY A 93 -12.93 17.38 -5.63
N GLY A 94 -12.00 17.48 -6.58
CA GLY A 94 -12.16 17.04 -7.96
C GLY A 94 -11.77 15.56 -8.17
N SER A 95 -11.46 15.21 -9.41
CA SER A 95 -11.11 13.83 -9.80
C SER A 95 -9.74 13.37 -9.27
N PHE A 96 -8.81 14.30 -9.00
CA PHE A 96 -7.41 13.99 -8.72
C PHE A 96 -6.91 14.48 -7.35
N PHE A 97 -7.53 15.51 -6.79
CA PHE A 97 -7.16 16.12 -5.50
C PHE A 97 -8.38 16.58 -4.75
N GLY A 98 -8.33 16.48 -3.43
CA GLY A 98 -9.26 17.10 -2.51
C GLY A 98 -9.06 18.62 -2.39
N SER A 99 -9.81 19.23 -1.49
CA SER A 99 -9.76 20.68 -1.19
C SER A 99 -8.58 21.04 -0.31
N PHE A 100 -8.46 22.35 0.00
CA PHE A 100 -7.52 22.89 0.98
C PHE A 100 -8.17 23.23 2.33
N ASP A 101 -9.40 22.77 2.58
CA ASP A 101 -10.18 23.16 3.75
C ASP A 101 -9.58 22.73 5.08
N TRP A 102 -8.79 21.65 5.09
CA TRP A 102 -8.17 21.08 6.28
C TRP A 102 -6.64 21.23 6.31
N VAL A 103 -6.09 22.23 5.63
CA VAL A 103 -4.63 22.52 5.70
C VAL A 103 -4.23 22.73 7.17
N MET A 104 -3.14 22.09 7.61
CA MET A 104 -2.69 22.03 9.01
C MET A 104 -3.76 21.46 9.97
N LEU A 105 -4.66 20.63 9.45
CA LEU A 105 -5.83 20.06 10.13
C LEU A 105 -6.79 21.12 10.72
N LYS A 106 -6.71 22.37 10.24
CA LYS A 106 -7.66 23.42 10.61
C LYS A 106 -9.06 23.02 10.18
N ASN A 107 -10.07 23.54 10.88
CA ASN A 107 -11.49 23.27 10.64
C ASN A 107 -11.90 21.81 10.86
N ILE A 108 -11.05 20.92 11.37
CA ILE A 108 -11.45 19.62 11.88
C ILE A 108 -11.79 19.79 13.36
N GLU A 109 -13.06 19.67 13.68
CA GLU A 109 -13.53 19.73 15.08
C GLU A 109 -13.10 18.47 15.85
N LEU A 110 -12.85 18.59 17.16
CA LEU A 110 -12.47 17.44 18.01
C LEU A 110 -13.50 16.31 17.99
N LYS A 111 -14.77 16.63 17.76
CA LYS A 111 -15.87 15.67 17.68
C LYS A 111 -16.23 15.28 16.26
N ALA A 112 -15.53 15.79 15.24
CA ALA A 112 -15.77 15.40 13.85
C ALA A 112 -15.57 13.89 13.68
N LEU A 113 -16.47 13.27 12.93
CA LEU A 113 -16.48 11.83 12.69
C LEU A 113 -16.14 11.53 11.23
N MET A 114 -15.48 10.39 11.03
CA MET A 114 -15.38 9.69 9.76
C MET A 114 -16.07 8.33 9.95
N GLY A 115 -17.28 8.18 9.40
CA GLY A 115 -18.15 7.06 9.76
C GLY A 115 -18.53 7.10 11.26
N THR A 116 -18.12 6.10 12.03
CA THR A 116 -18.43 5.90 13.44
C THR A 116 -17.26 6.22 14.40
N PHE A 117 -16.11 6.66 13.89
CA PHE A 117 -14.95 7.00 14.71
C PHE A 117 -14.44 8.43 14.44
N TYR A 118 -13.64 8.97 15.36
CA TYR A 118 -13.19 10.35 15.27
C TYR A 118 -12.25 10.58 14.08
N GLN A 119 -12.46 11.68 13.35
CA GLN A 119 -11.68 12.03 12.15
C GLN A 119 -10.18 12.16 12.42
N TYR A 120 -9.74 12.56 13.62
CA TYR A 120 -8.32 12.57 13.97
C TYR A 120 -7.68 11.19 13.97
N ILE A 121 -8.45 10.12 14.26
CA ILE A 121 -7.96 8.74 14.13
C ILE A 121 -7.81 8.38 12.64
N HIS A 122 -8.75 8.81 11.77
CA HIS A 122 -8.63 8.64 10.33
C HIS A 122 -7.41 9.37 9.77
N VAL A 123 -7.11 10.60 10.23
CA VAL A 123 -5.88 11.33 9.89
C VAL A 123 -4.64 10.48 10.21
N ALA A 124 -4.56 9.92 11.41
CA ALA A 124 -3.41 9.11 11.85
C ALA A 124 -3.32 7.77 11.08
N PHE A 125 -4.46 7.10 10.89
CA PHE A 125 -4.53 5.83 10.17
C PHE A 125 -4.06 5.99 8.72
N GLN A 126 -4.66 6.91 7.99
CA GLN A 126 -4.28 7.16 6.59
C GLN A 126 -2.88 7.76 6.44
N GLY A 127 -2.43 8.54 7.41
CA GLY A 127 -1.05 9.02 7.47
C GLY A 127 -0.03 7.89 7.59
N SER A 128 -0.35 6.84 8.35
CA SER A 128 0.52 5.67 8.47
C SER A 128 0.67 4.91 7.13
N PHE A 129 -0.37 4.92 6.27
CA PHE A 129 -0.32 4.38 4.91
C PHE A 129 0.59 5.20 3.98
N ALA A 130 0.52 6.54 4.06
CA ALA A 130 1.44 7.40 3.34
C ALA A 130 2.89 7.12 3.72
N CYS A 131 3.17 6.96 5.01
CA CYS A 131 4.50 6.69 5.53
C CYS A 131 5.06 5.35 5.05
N ILE A 132 4.27 4.27 5.15
CA ILE A 132 4.74 2.95 4.73
C ILE A 132 4.97 2.90 3.22
N THR A 133 4.14 3.56 2.42
CA THR A 133 4.27 3.57 0.96
C THR A 133 5.62 4.14 0.53
N VAL A 134 6.04 5.25 1.14
CA VAL A 134 7.38 5.81 0.93
C VAL A 134 8.48 4.89 1.46
N GLY A 135 8.26 4.28 2.62
CA GLY A 135 9.18 3.30 3.20
C GLY A 135 9.47 2.11 2.27
N LEU A 136 8.50 1.67 1.47
CA LEU A 136 8.72 0.60 0.49
C LEU A 136 9.70 1.00 -0.62
N ILE A 137 9.64 2.25 -1.10
CA ILE A 137 10.46 2.72 -2.22
C ILE A 137 11.95 2.65 -1.91
N VAL A 138 12.35 2.99 -0.67
CA VAL A 138 13.77 3.05 -0.31
C VAL A 138 14.50 1.72 -0.45
N GLY A 139 13.79 0.60 -0.38
CA GLY A 139 14.35 -0.74 -0.60
C GLY A 139 14.96 -0.92 -1.99
N ALA A 140 14.32 -0.35 -3.03
CA ALA A 140 14.83 -0.41 -4.41
C ALA A 140 16.04 0.49 -4.64
N LEU A 141 16.25 1.48 -3.78
CA LEU A 141 17.29 2.50 -3.89
C LEU A 141 18.55 2.17 -3.07
N ALA A 142 18.46 1.15 -2.25
CA ALA A 142 19.45 0.82 -1.23
C ALA A 142 20.89 0.75 -1.73
N GLU A 143 21.82 1.05 -0.81
CA GLU A 143 23.28 0.93 -0.96
C GLU A 143 23.98 1.90 -1.92
N ARG A 144 23.23 2.80 -2.63
CA ARG A 144 23.84 3.71 -3.62
C ARG A 144 23.22 5.11 -3.72
N ILE A 145 22.02 5.31 -3.15
CA ILE A 145 21.37 6.63 -3.23
C ILE A 145 21.94 7.60 -2.19
N ARG A 146 22.03 8.87 -2.53
CA ARG A 146 22.32 9.95 -1.57
C ARG A 146 21.13 10.17 -0.65
N PHE A 147 21.38 10.30 0.64
CA PHE A 147 20.32 10.55 1.63
C PHE A 147 19.52 11.82 1.33
N SER A 148 20.19 12.92 0.95
CA SER A 148 19.52 14.16 0.55
C SER A 148 18.63 13.99 -0.68
N ALA A 149 19.01 13.13 -1.63
CA ALA A 149 18.21 12.85 -2.81
C ALA A 149 16.92 12.10 -2.45
N VAL A 150 16.98 11.18 -1.48
CA VAL A 150 15.78 10.50 -0.95
C VAL A 150 14.78 11.52 -0.40
N LEU A 151 15.23 12.49 0.40
CA LEU A 151 14.34 13.47 1.02
C LEU A 151 13.65 14.37 -0.02
N ILE A 152 14.40 14.85 -1.02
CA ILE A 152 13.84 15.68 -2.12
C ILE A 152 12.84 14.85 -2.92
N PHE A 153 13.21 13.64 -3.31
CA PHE A 153 12.33 12.71 -4.03
C PHE A 153 11.02 12.46 -3.27
N VAL A 154 11.10 12.21 -1.98
CA VAL A 154 9.93 11.92 -1.14
C VAL A 154 8.95 13.08 -1.13
N VAL A 155 9.42 14.32 -0.98
CA VAL A 155 8.55 15.52 -1.03
C VAL A 155 7.78 15.57 -2.35
N VAL A 156 8.48 15.44 -3.48
CA VAL A 156 7.87 15.50 -4.81
C VAL A 156 6.90 14.35 -5.04
N TRP A 157 7.35 13.12 -4.78
CA TRP A 157 6.58 11.93 -5.10
C TRP A 157 5.36 11.74 -4.19
N MET A 158 5.52 11.96 -2.87
CA MET A 158 4.40 11.93 -1.94
C MET A 158 3.30 12.93 -2.32
N THR A 159 3.69 14.15 -2.69
CA THR A 159 2.76 15.22 -3.06
C THR A 159 2.07 14.95 -4.39
N LEU A 160 2.81 14.53 -5.41
CA LEU A 160 2.31 14.45 -6.79
C LEU A 160 1.93 13.03 -7.23
N SER A 161 2.26 11.98 -6.45
CA SER A 161 1.85 10.61 -6.76
C SER A 161 0.99 10.01 -5.67
N TYR A 162 1.52 9.87 -4.45
CA TYR A 162 0.77 9.22 -3.38
C TYR A 162 -0.58 9.92 -3.10
N VAL A 163 -0.56 11.21 -2.85
CA VAL A 163 -1.75 11.98 -2.50
C VAL A 163 -2.83 11.93 -3.60
N PRO A 164 -2.51 12.18 -4.90
CA PRO A 164 -3.52 12.04 -5.96
C PRO A 164 -4.08 10.63 -6.10
N ILE A 165 -3.23 9.60 -6.04
CA ILE A 165 -3.70 8.22 -6.18
C ILE A 165 -4.58 7.83 -4.99
N ALA A 166 -4.22 8.24 -3.76
CA ALA A 166 -5.07 8.04 -2.58
C ALA A 166 -6.43 8.77 -2.72
N HIS A 167 -6.44 9.99 -3.25
CA HIS A 167 -7.68 10.72 -3.52
C HIS A 167 -8.52 10.04 -4.60
N MET A 168 -7.89 9.65 -5.71
CA MET A 168 -8.59 8.96 -6.80
C MET A 168 -9.29 7.68 -6.34
N VAL A 169 -8.65 6.91 -5.45
CA VAL A 169 -9.16 5.59 -5.03
C VAL A 169 -10.03 5.67 -3.78
N TRP A 170 -9.63 6.45 -2.77
CA TRP A 170 -10.28 6.47 -1.45
C TRP A 170 -10.91 7.81 -1.08
N GLY A 171 -10.49 8.90 -1.71
CA GLY A 171 -10.97 10.27 -1.42
C GLY A 171 -12.21 10.69 -2.22
N GLY A 172 -12.83 9.76 -2.98
CA GLY A 172 -13.99 10.06 -3.82
C GLY A 172 -13.65 10.61 -5.21
N GLY A 173 -12.38 10.50 -5.64
CA GLY A 173 -11.90 10.94 -6.95
C GLY A 173 -12.23 9.97 -8.10
N LEU A 174 -11.47 10.05 -9.18
CA LEU A 174 -11.73 9.39 -10.46
C LEU A 174 -11.99 7.88 -10.33
N LEU A 175 -11.07 7.14 -9.70
CA LEU A 175 -11.16 5.68 -9.62
C LEU A 175 -12.26 5.20 -8.67
N ALA A 176 -12.53 5.95 -7.59
CA ALA A 176 -13.67 5.69 -6.71
C ALA A 176 -14.99 5.85 -7.45
N THR A 177 -15.13 6.89 -8.29
CA THR A 177 -16.36 7.12 -9.08
C THR A 177 -16.54 6.09 -10.19
N HIS A 178 -15.46 5.47 -10.69
CA HIS A 178 -15.52 4.36 -11.63
C HIS A 178 -15.76 3.00 -10.96
N GLY A 179 -15.75 2.94 -9.62
CA GLY A 179 -16.00 1.72 -8.84
C GLY A 179 -14.80 0.81 -8.68
N ALA A 180 -13.58 1.34 -8.69
CA ALA A 180 -12.37 0.57 -8.41
C ALA A 180 -12.40 -0.05 -7.01
N LEU A 181 -12.08 -1.33 -6.92
CA LEU A 181 -12.00 -2.07 -5.66
C LEU A 181 -10.52 -2.18 -5.24
N ASP A 182 -10.15 -1.38 -4.26
CA ASP A 182 -8.84 -1.45 -3.60
C ASP A 182 -9.03 -1.27 -2.09
N PHE A 183 -9.20 -2.41 -1.39
CA PHE A 183 -9.62 -2.41 0.02
C PHE A 183 -8.60 -1.73 0.93
N ALA A 184 -7.33 -2.06 0.77
CA ALA A 184 -6.30 -1.58 1.66
C ALA A 184 -5.01 -1.08 0.95
N GLY A 185 -4.99 -0.93 -0.39
CA GLY A 185 -3.88 -0.25 -1.08
C GLY A 185 -3.07 -1.12 -2.03
N GLY A 186 -3.70 -2.03 -2.75
CA GLY A 186 -3.04 -2.76 -3.84
C GLY A 186 -2.46 -1.80 -4.88
N THR A 187 -3.26 -0.83 -5.32
CA THR A 187 -2.83 0.26 -6.22
C THR A 187 -2.17 1.40 -5.44
N VAL A 188 -2.87 1.94 -4.44
CA VAL A 188 -2.44 3.17 -3.72
C VAL A 188 -1.07 3.00 -3.05
N VAL A 189 -0.79 1.84 -2.49
CA VAL A 189 0.45 1.57 -1.74
C VAL A 189 1.42 0.75 -2.58
N HIS A 190 1.04 -0.49 -2.93
CA HIS A 190 2.00 -1.48 -3.43
C HIS A 190 2.44 -1.24 -4.87
N ILE A 191 1.52 -1.10 -5.81
CA ILE A 191 1.85 -0.82 -7.22
C ILE A 191 2.53 0.54 -7.33
N ASN A 192 1.98 1.55 -6.66
CA ASN A 192 2.49 2.92 -6.65
C ASN A 192 3.96 2.98 -6.18
N ALA A 193 4.26 2.41 -5.00
CA ALA A 193 5.62 2.37 -4.48
C ALA A 193 6.58 1.53 -5.35
N ALA A 194 6.10 0.39 -5.84
CA ALA A 194 6.92 -0.53 -6.63
C ALA A 194 7.36 0.08 -7.97
N VAL A 195 6.46 0.78 -8.65
CA VAL A 195 6.77 1.49 -9.89
C VAL A 195 7.77 2.63 -9.63
N ALA A 196 7.59 3.39 -8.55
CA ALA A 196 8.53 4.43 -8.17
C ALA A 196 9.92 3.86 -7.85
N GLY A 197 9.98 2.74 -7.13
CA GLY A 197 11.22 2.00 -6.86
C GLY A 197 11.91 1.52 -8.14
N LEU A 198 11.13 0.96 -9.07
CA LEU A 198 11.65 0.48 -10.38
C LEU A 198 12.27 1.61 -11.19
N VAL A 199 11.57 2.74 -11.32
CA VAL A 199 12.09 3.94 -12.02
C VAL A 199 13.37 4.42 -11.36
N GLY A 200 13.42 4.50 -10.03
CA GLY A 200 14.62 4.91 -9.30
C GLY A 200 15.79 3.95 -9.51
N ALA A 201 15.53 2.64 -9.48
CA ALA A 201 16.55 1.63 -9.75
C ALA A 201 17.15 1.74 -11.16
N TYR A 202 16.34 2.08 -12.15
CA TYR A 202 16.83 2.37 -13.51
C TYR A 202 17.65 3.66 -13.59
N MET A 203 17.18 4.73 -12.98
CA MET A 203 17.83 6.05 -13.08
C MET A 203 19.19 6.08 -12.36
N MET A 204 19.31 5.36 -11.24
CA MET A 204 20.58 5.22 -10.52
C MET A 204 21.55 4.23 -11.18
N GLY A 205 21.03 3.29 -11.96
CA GLY A 205 21.82 2.20 -12.51
C GLY A 205 22.17 1.14 -11.47
N LYS A 206 23.01 0.19 -11.88
CA LYS A 206 23.40 -0.98 -11.08
C LYS A 206 24.41 -0.63 -10.01
N ARG A 207 24.35 -1.32 -8.84
CA ARG A 207 25.38 -1.22 -7.79
C ARG A 207 26.75 -1.65 -8.32
N VAL A 208 27.78 -1.08 -7.74
CA VAL A 208 29.17 -1.49 -8.03
C VAL A 208 29.33 -2.97 -7.70
N GLY A 209 29.85 -3.75 -8.66
CA GLY A 209 29.99 -5.20 -8.52
C GLY A 209 28.77 -6.03 -8.93
N PHE A 210 27.64 -5.40 -9.35
CA PHE A 210 26.43 -6.13 -9.76
C PHE A 210 26.73 -7.15 -10.88
N GLY A 211 26.32 -8.40 -10.65
CA GLY A 211 26.56 -9.52 -11.56
C GLY A 211 27.99 -10.11 -11.51
N LYS A 212 28.89 -9.52 -10.72
CA LYS A 212 30.27 -10.01 -10.49
C LYS A 212 30.48 -10.44 -9.03
N GLU A 213 29.84 -9.74 -8.10
CA GLU A 213 29.90 -10.01 -6.65
C GLU A 213 28.55 -10.55 -6.15
N ALA A 214 28.60 -11.39 -5.11
CA ALA A 214 27.39 -11.90 -4.47
C ALA A 214 26.88 -10.89 -3.43
N PHE A 215 25.73 -10.28 -3.69
CA PHE A 215 25.03 -9.44 -2.72
C PHE A 215 24.10 -10.30 -1.84
N LYS A 216 24.70 -10.94 -0.83
CA LYS A 216 23.95 -11.79 0.10
C LYS A 216 23.33 -10.94 1.22
N PRO A 217 22.11 -11.26 1.69
CA PRO A 217 21.59 -10.73 2.92
C PRO A 217 22.58 -10.93 4.06
N HIS A 218 22.85 -9.88 4.84
CA HIS A 218 23.83 -10.01 5.91
C HIS A 218 23.25 -10.63 7.18
N ASN A 219 21.93 -10.55 7.39
CA ASN A 219 21.29 -11.00 8.62
C ASN A 219 19.89 -11.55 8.39
N LEU A 220 19.77 -12.85 8.10
CA LEU A 220 18.47 -13.51 7.90
C LEU A 220 17.58 -13.56 9.15
N PRO A 221 18.09 -13.73 10.41
CA PRO A 221 17.28 -13.55 11.60
C PRO A 221 16.62 -12.16 11.70
N MET A 222 17.33 -11.08 11.30
CA MET A 222 16.77 -9.74 11.21
C MET A 222 15.66 -9.64 10.15
N VAL A 223 15.86 -10.25 8.98
CA VAL A 223 14.83 -10.36 7.92
C VAL A 223 13.59 -11.07 8.47
N PHE A 224 13.76 -12.20 9.16
CA PHE A 224 12.66 -12.94 9.75
C PHE A 224 11.91 -12.12 10.82
N THR A 225 12.63 -11.43 11.70
CA THR A 225 12.02 -10.56 12.71
C THR A 225 11.22 -9.44 12.05
N GLY A 226 11.79 -8.78 11.04
CA GLY A 226 11.08 -7.77 10.24
C GLY A 226 9.84 -8.33 9.56
N THR A 227 9.92 -9.53 8.97
CA THR A 227 8.78 -10.22 8.36
C THR A 227 7.67 -10.49 9.39
N ALA A 228 8.01 -10.96 10.59
CA ALA A 228 7.05 -11.24 11.64
C ALA A 228 6.33 -9.97 12.12
N ILE A 229 7.06 -8.88 12.27
CA ILE A 229 6.50 -7.56 12.63
C ILE A 229 5.59 -7.05 11.52
N LEU A 230 6.01 -7.14 10.25
CA LEU A 230 5.18 -6.79 9.09
C LEU A 230 3.89 -7.62 9.06
N TYR A 231 3.98 -8.92 9.30
CA TYR A 231 2.81 -9.81 9.31
C TYR A 231 1.79 -9.38 10.38
N VAL A 232 2.23 -9.18 11.62
CA VAL A 232 1.34 -8.75 12.71
C VAL A 232 0.75 -7.36 12.42
N GLY A 233 1.54 -6.42 11.94
CA GLY A 233 1.08 -5.06 11.60
C GLY A 233 0.07 -5.06 10.46
N TRP A 234 0.15 -6.04 9.55
CA TRP A 234 -0.76 -6.14 8.41
C TRP A 234 -2.22 -6.46 8.78
N PHE A 235 -2.48 -6.98 9.97
CA PHE A 235 -3.84 -7.06 10.49
C PHE A 235 -4.44 -5.68 10.73
N GLY A 236 -3.66 -4.74 11.28
CA GLY A 236 -4.08 -3.34 11.38
C GLY A 236 -4.26 -2.70 10.00
N PHE A 237 -3.37 -3.03 9.06
CA PHE A 237 -3.41 -2.53 7.70
C PHE A 237 -4.68 -2.99 6.96
N ASN A 238 -4.92 -4.30 6.89
CA ASN A 238 -6.02 -4.88 6.14
C ASN A 238 -7.36 -4.80 6.90
N ALA A 239 -7.45 -5.33 8.12
CA ALA A 239 -8.71 -5.31 8.86
C ALA A 239 -9.11 -3.89 9.25
N GLY A 240 -8.14 -3.01 9.58
CA GLY A 240 -8.39 -1.60 9.86
C GLY A 240 -8.99 -0.84 8.69
N SER A 241 -8.73 -1.26 7.45
CA SER A 241 -9.31 -0.64 6.24
C SER A 241 -10.83 -0.83 6.11
N ALA A 242 -11.44 -1.71 6.92
CA ALA A 242 -12.89 -1.76 7.09
C ALA A 242 -13.46 -0.51 7.79
N SER A 243 -12.60 0.29 8.44
CA SER A 243 -12.98 1.52 9.15
C SER A 243 -14.02 1.31 10.27
N ALA A 244 -14.22 0.09 10.73
CA ALA A 244 -15.09 -0.29 11.83
C ALA A 244 -14.75 -1.72 12.31
N ALA A 245 -15.07 -2.04 13.57
CA ALA A 245 -14.98 -3.39 14.14
C ALA A 245 -16.22 -4.22 13.75
N ASN A 246 -16.35 -4.57 12.46
CA ASN A 246 -17.50 -5.21 11.87
C ASN A 246 -17.15 -6.56 11.19
N GLU A 247 -18.15 -7.15 10.53
CA GLU A 247 -18.02 -8.42 9.79
C GLU A 247 -17.00 -8.34 8.65
N ILE A 248 -16.85 -7.16 8.00
CA ILE A 248 -15.87 -6.96 6.93
C ILE A 248 -14.44 -6.93 7.50
N ALA A 249 -14.25 -6.32 8.67
CA ALA A 249 -12.97 -6.37 9.38
C ALA A 249 -12.60 -7.82 9.75
N ALA A 250 -13.57 -8.61 10.23
CA ALA A 250 -13.37 -10.01 10.55
C ALA A 250 -13.03 -10.85 9.30
N LEU A 251 -13.71 -10.61 8.18
CA LEU A 251 -13.42 -11.25 6.89
C LEU A 251 -12.01 -10.90 6.41
N ALA A 252 -11.66 -9.63 6.40
CA ALA A 252 -10.33 -9.14 6.00
C ALA A 252 -9.22 -9.74 6.87
N PHE A 253 -9.46 -9.88 8.18
CA PHE A 253 -8.53 -10.53 9.11
C PHE A 253 -8.26 -11.99 8.72
N VAL A 254 -9.31 -12.80 8.54
CA VAL A 254 -9.18 -14.22 8.15
C VAL A 254 -8.53 -14.35 6.78
N ASN A 255 -8.95 -13.57 5.79
CA ASN A 255 -8.38 -13.59 4.44
C ASN A 255 -6.89 -13.24 4.44
N THR A 256 -6.46 -12.33 5.31
CA THR A 256 -5.04 -11.99 5.48
C THR A 256 -4.23 -13.17 6.00
N VAL A 257 -4.73 -13.92 7.01
CA VAL A 257 -4.07 -15.13 7.52
C VAL A 257 -3.97 -16.18 6.42
N VAL A 258 -5.10 -16.47 5.77
CA VAL A 258 -5.21 -17.59 4.83
C VAL A 258 -4.37 -17.37 3.58
N ALA A 259 -4.45 -16.17 2.97
CA ALA A 259 -3.66 -15.85 1.80
C ALA A 259 -2.15 -15.84 2.08
N THR A 260 -1.76 -15.32 3.24
CA THR A 260 -0.35 -15.32 3.65
C THR A 260 0.18 -16.74 3.83
N ALA A 261 -0.56 -17.61 4.53
CA ALA A 261 -0.17 -19.00 4.72
C ALA A 261 -0.06 -19.75 3.37
N ALA A 262 -1.04 -19.55 2.48
CA ALA A 262 -1.02 -20.13 1.13
C ALA A 262 0.18 -19.66 0.30
N ALA A 263 0.53 -18.39 0.38
CA ALA A 263 1.66 -17.81 -0.35
C ALA A 263 3.02 -18.29 0.20
N ILE A 264 3.17 -18.42 1.52
CA ILE A 264 4.37 -19.02 2.14
C ILE A 264 4.59 -20.42 1.58
N LEU A 265 3.55 -21.26 1.56
CA LEU A 265 3.64 -22.62 1.04
C LEU A 265 3.91 -22.63 -0.47
N ALA A 266 3.20 -21.84 -1.25
CA ALA A 266 3.38 -21.74 -2.69
C ALA A 266 4.81 -21.28 -3.06
N TRP A 267 5.34 -20.29 -2.36
CA TRP A 267 6.74 -19.85 -2.54
C TRP A 267 7.73 -20.94 -2.14
N THR A 268 7.55 -21.52 -0.95
CA THR A 268 8.45 -22.57 -0.42
C THR A 268 8.52 -23.77 -1.36
N PHE A 269 7.39 -24.29 -1.81
CA PHE A 269 7.35 -25.42 -2.72
C PHE A 269 7.81 -25.06 -4.14
N GLY A 270 7.46 -23.87 -4.62
CA GLY A 270 7.96 -23.36 -5.89
C GLY A 270 9.49 -23.21 -5.91
N GLU A 271 10.08 -22.64 -4.87
CA GLU A 271 11.52 -22.53 -4.73
C GLU A 271 12.19 -23.92 -4.61
N TRP A 272 11.58 -24.82 -3.84
CA TRP A 272 12.08 -26.19 -3.71
C TRP A 272 12.09 -26.92 -5.05
N ALA A 273 11.02 -26.81 -5.84
CA ALA A 273 10.97 -27.39 -7.18
C ALA A 273 11.98 -26.77 -8.16
N LEU A 274 12.21 -25.45 -8.08
CA LEU A 274 13.12 -24.75 -9.00
C LEU A 274 14.59 -24.85 -8.62
N ARG A 275 14.91 -24.92 -7.33
CA ARG A 275 16.29 -24.81 -6.80
C ARG A 275 16.74 -26.03 -6.00
N GLY A 276 15.86 -27.02 -5.78
CA GLY A 276 16.14 -28.23 -5.02
C GLY A 276 16.16 -28.08 -3.50
N LYS A 277 16.05 -26.84 -2.97
CA LYS A 277 16.04 -26.55 -1.52
C LYS A 277 15.14 -25.34 -1.22
N PRO A 278 14.28 -25.41 -0.20
CA PRO A 278 13.60 -24.23 0.30
C PRO A 278 14.51 -23.37 1.16
N SER A 279 14.23 -22.07 1.25
CA SER A 279 15.02 -21.14 2.07
C SER A 279 14.14 -20.34 3.04
N LEU A 280 14.72 -19.88 4.16
CA LEU A 280 14.06 -18.96 5.08
C LEU A 280 13.72 -17.64 4.36
N LEU A 281 14.63 -17.13 3.54
CA LEU A 281 14.41 -15.93 2.75
C LEU A 281 13.21 -16.09 1.81
N GLY A 282 13.11 -17.24 1.13
CA GLY A 282 11.96 -17.56 0.29
C GLY A 282 10.64 -17.60 1.07
N ALA A 283 10.62 -18.23 2.25
CA ALA A 283 9.44 -18.25 3.11
C ALA A 283 9.04 -16.84 3.57
N CYS A 284 10.00 -15.99 3.97
CA CYS A 284 9.76 -14.59 4.31
C CYS A 284 9.21 -13.80 3.12
N SER A 285 9.82 -13.94 1.95
CA SER A 285 9.34 -13.28 0.72
C SER A 285 7.95 -13.75 0.32
N GLY A 286 7.65 -15.05 0.48
CA GLY A 286 6.32 -15.63 0.28
C GLY A 286 5.28 -15.05 1.24
N ALA A 287 5.64 -14.82 2.50
CA ALA A 287 4.76 -14.15 3.45
C ALA A 287 4.39 -12.74 2.96
N ILE A 288 5.39 -11.93 2.59
CA ILE A 288 5.14 -10.57 2.09
C ILE A 288 4.34 -10.61 0.78
N ALA A 289 4.64 -11.53 -0.15
CA ALA A 289 3.89 -11.67 -1.41
C ALA A 289 2.40 -11.97 -1.17
N GLY A 290 2.08 -12.83 -0.21
CA GLY A 290 0.69 -13.13 0.17
C GLY A 290 -0.03 -11.96 0.82
N LEU A 291 0.65 -11.26 1.74
CA LEU A 291 0.15 -10.06 2.39
C LEU A 291 -0.16 -8.96 1.35
N VAL A 292 0.77 -8.71 0.41
CA VAL A 292 0.59 -7.75 -0.68
C VAL A 292 -0.56 -8.13 -1.60
N GLY A 293 -0.59 -9.39 -2.06
CA GLY A 293 -1.59 -9.84 -3.03
C GLY A 293 -3.02 -9.81 -2.48
N VAL A 294 -3.20 -10.09 -1.19
CA VAL A 294 -4.54 -10.05 -0.57
C VAL A 294 -4.99 -8.63 -0.18
N THR A 295 -4.07 -7.68 -0.11
CA THR A 295 -4.34 -6.30 0.34
C THR A 295 -5.49 -5.62 -0.42
N PRO A 296 -5.57 -5.62 -1.77
CA PRO A 296 -6.70 -5.02 -2.47
C PRO A 296 -8.00 -5.82 -2.32
N ALA A 297 -7.92 -7.09 -1.94
CA ALA A 297 -8.99 -8.06 -2.02
C ALA A 297 -9.64 -8.41 -0.66
N CYS A 298 -8.91 -8.27 0.45
CA CYS A 298 -9.19 -8.96 1.70
C CYS A 298 -10.60 -8.72 2.27
N GLY A 299 -11.20 -7.55 2.07
CA GLY A 299 -12.56 -7.23 2.51
C GLY A 299 -13.62 -7.50 1.44
N TYR A 300 -13.24 -7.90 0.23
CA TYR A 300 -14.18 -8.11 -0.88
C TYR A 300 -14.38 -9.56 -1.27
N ILE A 301 -13.43 -10.45 -0.97
CA ILE A 301 -13.42 -11.84 -1.44
C ILE A 301 -13.72 -12.83 -0.33
N GLY A 302 -14.24 -13.99 -0.70
CA GLY A 302 -14.41 -15.11 0.24
C GLY A 302 -13.08 -15.83 0.53
N VAL A 303 -13.08 -16.69 1.56
CA VAL A 303 -11.87 -17.42 2.01
C VAL A 303 -11.27 -18.31 0.92
N GLY A 304 -12.11 -18.94 0.08
CA GLY A 304 -11.63 -19.69 -1.09
C GLY A 304 -10.87 -18.84 -2.09
N GLY A 305 -11.34 -17.61 -2.34
CA GLY A 305 -10.65 -16.60 -3.16
C GLY A 305 -9.31 -16.19 -2.53
N ALA A 306 -9.27 -16.02 -1.21
CA ALA A 306 -8.04 -15.67 -0.50
C ALA A 306 -6.95 -16.74 -0.62
N LEU A 307 -7.31 -18.03 -0.57
CA LEU A 307 -6.38 -19.14 -0.84
C LEU A 307 -5.75 -19.01 -2.24
N ILE A 308 -6.58 -18.78 -3.25
CA ILE A 308 -6.12 -18.66 -4.64
C ILE A 308 -5.25 -17.41 -4.83
N VAL A 309 -5.64 -16.27 -4.26
CA VAL A 309 -4.84 -15.05 -4.26
C VAL A 309 -3.48 -15.29 -3.63
N GLY A 310 -3.43 -15.98 -2.49
CA GLY A 310 -2.18 -16.32 -1.83
C GLY A 310 -1.26 -17.20 -2.69
N ILE A 311 -1.79 -18.30 -3.25
CA ILE A 311 -1.03 -19.19 -4.15
C ILE A 311 -0.51 -18.43 -5.36
N ALA A 312 -1.38 -17.67 -6.03
CA ALA A 312 -1.03 -16.91 -7.23
C ALA A 312 0.05 -15.87 -6.93
N SER A 313 -0.07 -15.14 -5.81
CA SER A 313 0.91 -14.14 -5.39
C SER A 313 2.25 -14.75 -5.01
N GLY A 314 2.25 -15.88 -4.31
CA GLY A 314 3.48 -16.61 -3.98
C GLY A 314 4.27 -17.03 -5.23
N LEU A 315 3.59 -17.61 -6.22
CA LEU A 315 4.21 -18.04 -7.49
C LEU A 315 4.62 -16.85 -8.38
N ALA A 316 3.75 -15.85 -8.49
CA ALA A 316 4.04 -14.62 -9.26
C ALA A 316 5.21 -13.84 -8.64
N GLY A 317 5.31 -13.80 -7.32
CA GLY A 317 6.44 -13.20 -6.60
C GLY A 317 7.77 -13.88 -6.93
N ILE A 318 7.83 -15.22 -6.93
CA ILE A 318 9.05 -15.96 -7.37
C ILE A 318 9.45 -15.54 -8.79
N TRP A 319 8.50 -15.49 -9.71
CA TRP A 319 8.76 -15.06 -11.08
C TRP A 319 9.25 -13.61 -11.12
N GLY A 320 8.60 -12.71 -10.34
CA GLY A 320 8.95 -11.30 -10.25
C GLY A 320 10.38 -11.05 -9.79
N VAL A 321 10.82 -11.72 -8.72
CA VAL A 321 12.17 -11.53 -8.15
C VAL A 321 13.26 -12.31 -8.88
N THR A 322 12.89 -13.22 -9.79
CA THR A 322 13.85 -14.04 -10.53
C THR A 322 13.84 -13.73 -12.03
N ALA A 323 12.87 -14.25 -12.77
CA ALA A 323 12.84 -14.17 -14.22
C ALA A 323 12.57 -12.74 -14.71
N LEU A 324 11.57 -12.05 -14.15
CA LEU A 324 11.21 -10.69 -14.54
C LEU A 324 12.34 -9.70 -14.21
N LYS A 325 12.91 -9.77 -13.01
CA LYS A 325 14.04 -8.92 -12.61
C LYS A 325 15.24 -9.08 -13.55
N ARG A 326 15.55 -10.32 -13.98
CA ARG A 326 16.61 -10.59 -14.96
C ARG A 326 16.25 -10.05 -16.35
N TRP A 327 15.01 -10.23 -16.78
CA TRP A 327 14.54 -9.74 -18.07
C TRP A 327 14.59 -8.21 -18.12
N LEU A 328 14.14 -7.54 -17.07
CA LEU A 328 14.21 -6.09 -16.92
C LEU A 328 15.64 -5.57 -16.75
N ARG A 329 16.62 -6.44 -16.43
CA ARG A 329 18.03 -6.09 -16.18
C ARG A 329 18.20 -5.01 -15.12
N VAL A 330 17.30 -4.95 -14.14
CA VAL A 330 17.28 -3.96 -13.06
C VAL A 330 17.98 -4.48 -11.81
N ASP A 331 18.66 -3.59 -11.10
CA ASP A 331 19.20 -3.84 -9.77
C ASP A 331 18.28 -3.24 -8.71
N ASP A 332 17.33 -4.03 -8.26
CA ASP A 332 16.40 -3.75 -7.17
C ASP A 332 16.84 -4.57 -5.94
N PRO A 333 17.55 -3.96 -4.97
CA PRO A 333 18.17 -4.69 -3.87
C PRO A 333 17.23 -5.49 -2.98
N CYS A 334 16.06 -4.95 -2.70
CA CYS A 334 15.07 -5.56 -1.81
C CYS A 334 13.88 -6.18 -2.57
N ASP A 335 14.01 -6.39 -3.88
CA ASP A 335 12.98 -7.01 -4.72
C ASP A 335 11.60 -6.30 -4.66
N VAL A 336 11.61 -4.96 -4.48
CA VAL A 336 10.41 -4.14 -4.25
C VAL A 336 9.41 -4.30 -5.40
N PHE A 337 9.88 -4.23 -6.67
CA PHE A 337 8.99 -4.39 -7.81
C PHE A 337 8.45 -5.82 -7.93
N GLY A 338 9.29 -6.83 -7.72
CA GLY A 338 8.89 -8.23 -7.81
C GLY A 338 7.87 -8.63 -6.76
N VAL A 339 8.03 -8.13 -5.53
CA VAL A 339 7.13 -8.47 -4.41
C VAL A 339 5.91 -7.55 -4.35
N HIS A 340 6.11 -6.22 -4.41
CA HIS A 340 4.98 -5.29 -4.25
C HIS A 340 4.28 -4.97 -5.58
N GLY A 341 5.03 -4.76 -6.68
CA GLY A 341 4.45 -4.46 -7.99
C GLY A 341 3.70 -5.64 -8.58
N VAL A 342 4.40 -6.76 -8.74
CA VAL A 342 3.83 -7.96 -9.39
C VAL A 342 2.70 -8.55 -8.54
N CYS A 343 2.90 -8.73 -7.24
CA CYS A 343 1.85 -9.31 -6.39
C CYS A 343 0.67 -8.34 -6.20
N GLY A 344 0.91 -7.02 -6.17
CA GLY A 344 -0.15 -6.01 -6.14
C GLY A 344 -1.02 -6.05 -7.40
N ILE A 345 -0.40 -6.16 -8.58
CA ILE A 345 -1.13 -6.31 -9.87
C ILE A 345 -1.97 -7.60 -9.86
N VAL A 346 -1.37 -8.73 -9.47
CA VAL A 346 -2.09 -10.01 -9.36
C VAL A 346 -3.26 -9.89 -8.39
N GLY A 347 -3.04 -9.28 -7.23
CA GLY A 347 -4.08 -9.06 -6.23
C GLY A 347 -5.24 -8.21 -6.76
N CYS A 348 -4.95 -7.08 -7.40
CA CYS A 348 -5.97 -6.20 -7.98
C CYS A 348 -6.82 -6.90 -9.06
N ILE A 349 -6.19 -7.67 -9.96
CA ILE A 349 -6.90 -8.44 -10.98
C ILE A 349 -7.81 -9.49 -10.32
N LEU A 350 -7.27 -10.25 -9.37
CA LEU A 350 -8.02 -11.31 -8.69
C LEU A 350 -9.12 -10.75 -7.78
N THR A 351 -8.99 -9.53 -7.27
CA THR A 351 -10.08 -8.81 -6.59
C THR A 351 -11.27 -8.66 -7.52
N GLY A 352 -11.04 -8.19 -8.76
CA GLY A 352 -12.10 -8.05 -9.77
C GLY A 352 -12.81 -9.37 -10.11
N ILE A 353 -12.17 -10.52 -9.92
CA ILE A 353 -12.77 -11.84 -10.15
C ILE A 353 -13.49 -12.35 -8.90
N PHE A 354 -12.78 -12.44 -7.77
CA PHE A 354 -13.25 -13.13 -6.58
C PHE A 354 -14.18 -12.31 -5.69
N ALA A 355 -14.38 -11.02 -5.97
CA ALA A 355 -15.44 -10.22 -5.34
C ALA A 355 -16.85 -10.69 -5.75
N ALA A 356 -16.99 -11.48 -6.82
CA ALA A 356 -18.28 -12.02 -7.25
C ALA A 356 -18.94 -12.90 -6.17
N THR A 357 -20.23 -12.69 -5.92
CA THR A 357 -21.00 -13.50 -4.96
C THR A 357 -21.02 -14.98 -5.32
N SER A 358 -21.05 -15.31 -6.63
CA SER A 358 -20.98 -16.69 -7.14
C SER A 358 -19.66 -17.42 -6.78
N LEU A 359 -18.61 -16.67 -6.43
CA LEU A 359 -17.31 -17.17 -5.99
C LEU A 359 -17.08 -16.97 -4.48
N GLY A 360 -18.14 -16.61 -3.75
CA GLY A 360 -18.11 -16.42 -2.30
C GLY A 360 -17.66 -15.02 -1.86
N GLY A 361 -17.52 -14.06 -2.79
CA GLY A 361 -17.21 -12.65 -2.49
C GLY A 361 -18.43 -11.86 -2.02
N VAL A 362 -18.20 -10.61 -1.59
CA VAL A 362 -19.25 -9.71 -1.07
C VAL A 362 -20.18 -9.16 -2.18
N GLY A 363 -19.78 -9.29 -3.43
CA GLY A 363 -20.52 -8.80 -4.60
C GLY A 363 -19.94 -7.50 -5.17
N TYR A 364 -20.47 -7.14 -6.33
CA TYR A 364 -20.23 -5.86 -7.01
C TYR A 364 -21.37 -4.89 -6.73
N ALA A 365 -21.21 -3.62 -7.08
CA ALA A 365 -22.29 -2.65 -7.09
C ALA A 365 -23.42 -3.12 -8.03
N GLU A 366 -24.64 -2.63 -7.79
CA GLU A 366 -25.82 -3.02 -8.58
C GLU A 366 -25.59 -2.78 -10.07
N GLY A 367 -25.91 -3.78 -10.90
CA GLY A 367 -25.74 -3.73 -12.36
C GLY A 367 -24.29 -3.93 -12.86
N VAL A 368 -23.31 -4.05 -11.97
CA VAL A 368 -21.90 -4.27 -12.35
C VAL A 368 -21.66 -5.76 -12.59
N THR A 369 -21.07 -6.10 -13.75
CA THR A 369 -20.66 -7.45 -14.10
C THR A 369 -19.19 -7.70 -13.77
N MET A 370 -18.77 -8.96 -13.64
CA MET A 370 -17.35 -9.32 -13.46
C MET A 370 -16.45 -8.75 -14.57
N GLY A 371 -16.92 -8.77 -15.83
CA GLY A 371 -16.16 -8.23 -16.96
C GLY A 371 -15.96 -6.73 -16.83
N HIS A 372 -16.97 -5.99 -16.41
CA HIS A 372 -16.87 -4.56 -16.15
C HIS A 372 -15.92 -4.29 -14.97
N GLN A 373 -16.08 -5.02 -13.85
CA GLN A 373 -15.19 -4.85 -12.71
C GLN A 373 -13.72 -5.11 -13.05
N LEU A 374 -13.45 -6.13 -13.88
CA LEU A 374 -12.09 -6.39 -14.37
C LEU A 374 -11.51 -5.22 -15.17
N LEU A 375 -12.31 -4.60 -16.03
CA LEU A 375 -11.86 -3.42 -16.79
C LEU A 375 -11.53 -2.25 -15.86
N VAL A 376 -12.35 -2.02 -14.84
CA VAL A 376 -12.08 -0.97 -13.83
C VAL A 376 -10.81 -1.28 -13.03
N GLN A 377 -10.57 -2.54 -12.67
CA GLN A 377 -9.33 -2.92 -11.99
C GLN A 377 -8.10 -2.71 -12.89
N LEU A 378 -8.19 -3.07 -14.18
CA LEU A 378 -7.11 -2.82 -15.13
C LEU A 378 -6.86 -1.33 -15.34
N GLU A 379 -7.92 -0.52 -15.43
CA GLU A 379 -7.82 0.94 -15.50
C GLU A 379 -7.10 1.50 -14.27
N SER A 380 -7.47 1.04 -13.07
CA SER A 380 -6.83 1.47 -11.83
C SER A 380 -5.35 1.12 -11.77
N ILE A 381 -4.98 -0.09 -12.23
CA ILE A 381 -3.58 -0.52 -12.35
C ILE A 381 -2.83 0.38 -13.34
N ASP A 382 -3.38 0.58 -14.54
CA ASP A 382 -2.73 1.34 -15.61
C ASP A 382 -2.51 2.79 -15.24
N ILE A 383 -3.54 3.46 -14.72
CA ILE A 383 -3.43 4.84 -14.21
C ILE A 383 -2.35 4.92 -13.13
N THR A 384 -2.33 3.99 -12.18
CA THR A 384 -1.33 4.00 -11.11
C THR A 384 0.08 3.79 -11.64
N VAL A 385 0.29 2.84 -12.56
CA VAL A 385 1.61 2.56 -13.16
C VAL A 385 2.11 3.77 -13.94
N VAL A 386 1.28 4.34 -14.81
CA VAL A 386 1.66 5.49 -15.64
C VAL A 386 1.91 6.72 -14.78
N TRP A 387 0.98 7.03 -13.87
CA TRP A 387 1.06 8.21 -13.02
C TRP A 387 2.28 8.16 -12.10
N SER A 388 2.44 7.07 -11.34
CA SER A 388 3.59 6.89 -10.45
C SER A 388 4.91 6.89 -11.23
N GLY A 389 4.95 6.24 -12.39
CA GLY A 389 6.14 6.18 -13.24
C GLY A 389 6.60 7.57 -13.71
N VAL A 390 5.68 8.37 -14.22
CA VAL A 390 5.98 9.75 -14.67
C VAL A 390 6.41 10.62 -13.50
N VAL A 391 5.66 10.61 -12.40
CA VAL A 391 5.98 11.42 -11.21
C VAL A 391 7.30 10.99 -10.57
N ALA A 392 7.57 9.69 -10.50
CA ALA A 392 8.84 9.19 -10.00
C ALA A 392 10.02 9.65 -10.86
N PHE A 393 9.89 9.56 -12.19
CA PHE A 393 10.91 10.08 -13.10
C PHE A 393 11.18 11.57 -12.86
N ILE A 394 10.14 12.39 -12.75
CA ILE A 394 10.27 13.82 -12.45
C ILE A 394 10.94 14.03 -11.08
N GLY A 395 10.47 13.33 -10.03
CA GLY A 395 11.01 13.47 -8.68
C GLY A 395 12.50 13.10 -8.59
N TYR A 396 12.91 12.01 -9.24
CA TYR A 396 14.34 11.67 -9.32
C TYR A 396 15.14 12.65 -10.15
N LYS A 397 14.58 13.20 -11.24
CA LYS A 397 15.26 14.25 -12.00
C LYS A 397 15.45 15.51 -11.19
N VAL A 398 14.46 15.94 -10.41
CA VAL A 398 14.59 17.09 -9.51
C VAL A 398 15.68 16.82 -8.46
N ALA A 399 15.71 15.66 -7.85
CA ALA A 399 16.74 15.30 -6.89
C ALA A 399 18.14 15.23 -7.54
N ASP A 400 18.25 14.68 -8.74
CA ASP A 400 19.51 14.60 -9.49
C ASP A 400 20.08 15.96 -9.82
N MET A 401 19.22 16.89 -10.31
CA MET A 401 19.61 18.24 -10.70
C MET A 401 19.98 19.13 -9.50
N THR A 402 19.53 18.79 -8.30
CA THR A 402 19.78 19.59 -7.10
C THR A 402 20.97 19.10 -6.28
N VAL A 403 21.00 17.80 -5.95
CA VAL A 403 22.01 17.22 -5.06
C VAL A 403 22.74 16.01 -5.65
N GLY A 404 22.35 15.58 -6.85
CA GLY A 404 22.79 14.31 -7.45
C GLY A 404 22.10 13.09 -6.81
N LEU A 405 21.80 12.05 -7.60
CA LEU A 405 21.10 10.87 -7.09
C LEU A 405 22.03 9.91 -6.35
N ARG A 406 23.18 9.61 -6.93
CA ARG A 406 24.04 8.53 -6.49
C ARG A 406 25.28 9.03 -5.75
N VAL A 407 25.70 8.31 -4.74
CA VAL A 407 26.99 8.54 -4.08
C VAL A 407 28.15 8.20 -5.00
N PRO A 408 29.39 8.75 -4.80
CA PRO A 408 30.58 8.31 -5.50
C PRO A 408 30.86 6.81 -5.31
N GLU A 409 31.48 6.18 -6.31
CA GLU A 409 31.78 4.75 -6.28
C GLU A 409 32.60 4.33 -5.05
N GLU A 410 33.53 5.14 -4.61
CA GLU A 410 34.35 4.90 -3.43
C GLU A 410 33.49 4.76 -2.16
N GLN A 411 32.56 5.71 -1.94
CA GLN A 411 31.63 5.68 -0.82
C GLN A 411 30.67 4.47 -0.87
N GLU A 412 30.25 4.07 -2.08
CA GLU A 412 29.43 2.87 -2.26
C GLU A 412 30.23 1.59 -1.94
N ARG A 413 31.51 1.55 -2.27
CA ARG A 413 32.40 0.43 -1.94
C ARG A 413 32.70 0.37 -0.44
N GLU A 414 32.92 1.47 0.21
CA GLU A 414 33.18 1.55 1.64
C GLU A 414 31.94 1.25 2.47
N GLY A 415 30.80 1.84 2.12
CA GLY A 415 29.52 1.68 2.79
C GLY A 415 28.90 3.00 3.20
N LEU A 416 27.57 3.06 3.18
CA LEU A 416 26.82 4.30 3.43
C LEU A 416 26.68 4.62 4.91
N ASP A 417 26.82 3.64 5.80
CA ASP A 417 26.72 3.88 7.25
C ASP A 417 27.78 4.89 7.70
N VAL A 418 29.03 4.65 7.34
CA VAL A 418 30.14 5.55 7.66
C VAL A 418 30.06 6.84 6.84
N ASN A 419 29.90 6.72 5.51
CA ASN A 419 30.02 7.87 4.61
C ASN A 419 28.83 8.83 4.66
N SER A 420 27.63 8.33 4.91
CA SER A 420 26.41 9.16 4.94
C SER A 420 25.99 9.56 6.34
N HIS A 421 26.33 8.77 7.35
CA HIS A 421 25.82 8.93 8.71
C HIS A 421 26.91 8.99 9.80
N GLY A 422 28.16 8.63 9.46
CA GLY A 422 29.28 8.65 10.41
C GLY A 422 29.19 7.58 11.50
N GLU A 423 28.46 6.49 11.25
CA GLU A 423 28.16 5.45 12.24
C GLU A 423 28.51 4.06 11.69
N ASN A 424 28.72 3.11 12.61
CA ASN A 424 28.89 1.70 12.29
C ASN A 424 27.84 0.87 13.03
N ALA A 425 27.15 -0.02 12.30
CA ALA A 425 26.16 -0.91 12.90
C ALA A 425 26.78 -1.97 13.81
N TYR A 426 27.98 -2.41 13.47
CA TYR A 426 28.68 -3.48 14.16
C TYR A 426 30.10 -3.03 14.49
N ASN A 427 30.47 -3.08 15.77
CA ASN A 427 31.82 -2.88 16.22
C ASN A 427 32.52 -4.25 16.13
N ALA A 428 33.40 -4.42 15.13
CA ALA A 428 34.22 -5.60 14.95
C ALA A 428 35.43 -5.59 15.91
#